data_d690067700f312705937f643ebbf38bc
#
_entry.id   d690067700f312705937f643ebbf38bc
#
_cell.length_a   1.000
_cell.length_b   1.000
_cell.length_c   1.000
_cell.angle_alpha   90.00
_cell.angle_beta   90.00
_cell.angle_gamma   90.00
#
_symmetry.space_group_name_H-M   'P 1'
#
loop_
_entity.id
_entity.type
_entity.pdbx_description
1 polymer ?
#
loop_
_entity_poly.entity_id
_entity_poly.type
_entity_poly.pdbx_seq_one_letter_code
_entity_poly.pdbx_strand_id
1 'polypeptide(L)'
;RSYHQDALSAVQLELGGNPNALALRRPFDPVAHDLEATFRLTLEPASFHLTLLTDNCVMMTLLIHMICTGIGMDASVTPLRHGGLSLVQTTDFFYPLVDDPYMMGKIACSNVLSDLYAMGVTECDNMLMLLGVSTKMTEKERDVVVPLIMRGFKDAAVEAGTNVTGGQTVVNPWCTIGGVATTICQPNEYIVPDNAVVGDVLVLTKPLGTQVAVNAHQWLDIPEHIRKAYQRAMDSMARLNRTAARLMHKYNAHGATDVTGFGLLGHAQTLAKNQKNEVSFVIHNLPVIAKMAAVAKACGNMFHLLQGNAAETSGGLLICLPREQAAAYCKDIEKQEGYQSWIIGIVEKGNRTARVIDKPRVIEVPAKEKDGELW
;
A
#
# COMPACT_ATOMS: atom_id res chain seq x y z
N ARG A 1 -2.73 15.18 24.38
CA ARG A 1 -1.51 14.87 25.18
C ARG A 1 -1.74 13.74 26.21
N SER A 2 -2.93 13.57 26.82
CA SER A 2 -3.19 12.50 27.79
C SER A 2 -3.34 11.11 27.13
N TYR A 3 -4.02 11.01 26.00
CA TYR A 3 -4.24 9.74 25.30
C TYR A 3 -2.94 9.05 24.84
N HIS A 4 -1.92 9.79 24.46
CA HIS A 4 -0.63 9.20 24.06
C HIS A 4 0.14 8.60 25.22
N GLN A 5 0.09 9.21 26.41
CA GLN A 5 0.80 8.69 27.59
C GLN A 5 0.19 7.40 28.13
N ASP A 6 -1.15 7.30 28.10
CA ASP A 6 -1.85 6.10 28.57
C ASP A 6 -1.67 4.90 27.63
N ALA A 7 -1.65 5.15 26.31
CA ALA A 7 -1.36 4.12 25.29
C ALA A 7 0.08 3.59 25.39
N LEU A 8 1.05 4.46 25.64
CA LEU A 8 2.46 4.09 25.79
C LEU A 8 2.71 3.23 27.03
N SER A 9 2.03 3.54 28.14
CA SER A 9 2.10 2.74 29.37
C SER A 9 1.51 1.35 29.19
N ALA A 10 0.42 1.22 28.44
CA ALA A 10 -0.20 -0.05 28.11
C ALA A 10 0.68 -0.94 27.23
N VAL A 11 1.37 -0.35 26.23
CA VAL A 11 2.33 -1.06 25.37
C VAL A 11 3.48 -1.66 26.19
N GLN A 12 3.97 -0.94 27.19
CA GLN A 12 5.04 -1.45 28.08
C GLN A 12 4.62 -2.65 28.94
N LEU A 13 3.41 -2.61 29.49
CA LEU A 13 2.87 -3.68 30.32
C LEU A 13 2.65 -5.00 29.55
N GLU A 14 2.15 -4.92 28.31
CA GLU A 14 1.93 -6.11 27.49
C GLU A 14 3.21 -6.70 26.87
N LEU A 15 4.24 -5.86 26.63
CA LEU A 15 5.48 -6.29 25.98
C LEU A 15 6.62 -6.62 26.96
N GLY A 16 6.39 -6.52 28.27
CA GLY A 16 7.37 -6.90 29.32
C GLY A 16 8.57 -5.96 29.44
N GLY A 17 8.41 -4.69 29.06
CA GLY A 17 9.47 -3.67 29.12
C GLY A 17 9.57 -2.96 30.47
N ASN A 18 10.78 -2.50 30.82
CA ASN A 18 11.06 -1.72 32.01
C ASN A 18 10.44 -0.31 31.92
N PRO A 19 9.64 0.14 32.90
CA PRO A 19 8.92 1.42 32.84
C PRO A 19 9.80 2.69 32.77
N ASN A 20 11.11 2.60 33.02
CA ASN A 20 12.04 3.72 33.03
C ASN A 20 12.75 3.97 31.68
N ALA A 21 12.39 3.26 30.59
CA ALA A 21 13.08 3.31 29.30
C ALA A 21 12.35 4.14 28.24
N LEU A 22 11.34 4.95 28.59
CA LEU A 22 10.57 5.74 27.64
C LEU A 22 11.09 7.17 27.54
N ALA A 23 12.11 7.39 26.72
CA ALA A 23 12.36 8.70 26.15
C ALA A 23 11.58 8.80 24.83
N LEU A 24 10.51 9.59 24.82
CA LEU A 24 9.80 9.97 23.60
C LEU A 24 10.77 10.72 22.68
N ARG A 25 11.16 10.14 21.56
CA ARG A 25 11.70 10.92 20.46
C ARG A 25 10.59 11.88 20.04
N ARG A 26 10.90 13.19 20.04
CA ARG A 26 9.94 14.19 19.57
C ARG A 26 9.52 13.80 18.15
N PRO A 27 8.21 13.66 17.86
CA PRO A 27 7.77 13.49 16.50
C PRO A 27 8.24 14.71 15.71
N PHE A 28 8.61 14.51 14.46
CA PHE A 28 8.68 15.57 13.46
C PHE A 28 7.34 16.28 13.53
N ASP A 29 7.33 17.48 14.11
CA ASP A 29 6.11 18.24 14.33
C ASP A 29 5.64 18.78 12.97
N PRO A 30 4.70 18.13 12.27
CA PRO A 30 4.03 18.79 11.17
C PRO A 30 3.11 19.77 11.86
N VAL A 31 3.33 21.05 11.67
CA VAL A 31 2.55 22.16 12.17
C VAL A 31 1.06 21.86 11.97
N ALA A 32 0.46 21.26 12.99
CA ALA A 32 -0.96 21.00 13.09
C ALA A 32 -1.64 22.22 13.72
N HIS A 33 -1.35 23.40 13.19
CA HIS A 33 -2.10 24.62 13.48
C HIS A 33 -2.25 25.40 12.20
N ASP A 34 -3.51 25.68 11.86
CA ASP A 34 -4.02 26.54 10.80
C ASP A 34 -4.25 25.92 9.41
N LEU A 35 -5.01 24.83 9.34
CA LEU A 35 -5.67 24.42 8.10
C LEU A 35 -7.21 24.50 8.18
N GLU A 36 -7.78 25.29 9.11
CA GLU A 36 -9.19 25.68 9.09
C GLU A 36 -9.47 26.91 8.21
N ALA A 37 -8.47 27.52 7.63
CA ALA A 37 -8.63 28.71 6.80
C ALA A 37 -8.47 28.40 5.31
N THR A 38 -9.61 28.35 4.62
CA THR A 38 -9.79 28.90 3.28
C THR A 38 -9.35 28.07 2.08
N PHE A 39 -10.18 27.10 1.68
CA PHE A 39 -10.48 26.91 0.26
C PHE A 39 -12.00 26.86 0.05
N ARG A 40 -12.65 28.01 0.02
CA ARG A 40 -13.94 28.16 -0.66
C ARG A 40 -13.65 28.44 -2.12
N LEU A 41 -13.66 27.41 -2.95
CA LEU A 41 -13.87 27.55 -4.38
C LEU A 41 -15.38 27.56 -4.62
N THR A 42 -15.94 28.76 -4.85
CA THR A 42 -17.27 28.95 -5.42
C THR A 42 -17.20 28.59 -6.90
N LEU A 43 -17.61 27.36 -7.21
CA LEU A 43 -17.97 26.96 -8.57
C LEU A 43 -19.44 26.54 -8.56
N GLU A 44 -20.23 27.17 -9.43
CA GLU A 44 -21.66 26.91 -9.68
C GLU A 44 -21.94 25.46 -10.10
N PRO A 45 -23.17 24.94 -9.96
CA PRO A 45 -23.42 23.57 -9.55
C PRO A 45 -23.40 22.56 -10.70
N ALA A 46 -22.35 21.80 -10.78
CA ALA A 46 -22.36 20.45 -11.32
C ALA A 46 -21.68 19.56 -10.28
N SER A 47 -22.50 19.03 -9.38
CA SER A 47 -22.26 18.01 -8.35
C SER A 47 -20.82 17.51 -8.15
N PHE A 48 -20.02 18.27 -7.39
CA PHE A 48 -18.78 17.79 -6.81
C PHE A 48 -19.03 17.50 -5.32
N HIS A 49 -18.92 16.26 -4.90
CA HIS A 49 -18.83 15.90 -3.49
C HIS A 49 -17.36 15.76 -3.10
N LEU A 50 -16.85 16.77 -2.39
CA LEU A 50 -15.58 16.72 -1.72
C LEU A 50 -15.84 16.21 -0.28
N THR A 51 -15.46 14.99 0.03
CA THR A 51 -15.50 14.50 1.42
C THR A 51 -14.12 14.65 2.02
N LEU A 52 -13.96 15.63 2.91
CA LEU A 52 -12.81 15.76 3.78
C LEU A 52 -12.97 14.78 4.94
N LEU A 53 -12.18 13.74 4.97
CA LEU A 53 -11.99 12.92 6.16
C LEU A 53 -10.83 13.50 6.96
N THR A 54 -11.13 14.07 8.10
CA THR A 54 -10.16 14.47 9.12
C THR A 54 -9.59 13.21 9.74
N ASP A 55 -8.36 12.92 9.44
CA ASP A 55 -7.29 12.29 10.20
C ASP A 55 -6.25 11.75 9.22
N ASN A 56 -5.28 12.62 8.90
CA ASN A 56 -3.99 12.32 8.22
C ASN A 56 -4.01 11.61 6.85
N CYS A 57 -5.14 11.50 6.18
CA CYS A 57 -5.19 11.07 4.79
C CYS A 57 -6.14 11.99 4.02
N VAL A 58 -5.60 12.98 3.32
CA VAL A 58 -6.38 13.78 2.37
C VAL A 58 -6.60 12.92 1.14
N MET A 59 -7.81 12.39 1.01
CA MET A 59 -8.21 11.67 -0.18
C MET A 59 -9.10 12.54 -1.05
N MET A 60 -8.60 12.85 -2.22
CA MET A 60 -9.37 13.54 -3.25
C MET A 60 -10.07 12.50 -4.13
N THR A 61 -11.33 12.20 -3.84
CA THR A 61 -12.15 11.42 -4.77
C THR A 61 -12.80 12.38 -5.77
N LEU A 62 -12.20 12.52 -6.94
CA LEU A 62 -12.79 13.28 -8.03
C LEU A 62 -13.79 12.37 -8.77
N LEU A 63 -15.09 12.59 -8.54
CA LEU A 63 -16.14 11.92 -9.32
C LEU A 63 -16.28 12.64 -10.66
N ILE A 64 -15.48 12.26 -11.64
CA ILE A 64 -15.68 12.69 -13.02
C ILE A 64 -16.60 11.67 -13.68
N HIS A 65 -17.82 12.07 -13.99
CA HIS A 65 -18.73 11.32 -14.88
C HIS A 65 -18.17 11.41 -16.31
N MET A 66 -17.16 10.61 -16.61
CA MET A 66 -16.76 10.36 -17.99
C MET A 66 -17.10 8.91 -18.34
N ILE A 67 -17.65 8.73 -19.54
CA ILE A 67 -17.87 7.42 -20.15
C ILE A 67 -16.49 6.84 -20.48
N CYS A 68 -15.76 6.38 -19.47
CA CYS A 68 -14.52 5.63 -19.60
C CYS A 68 -14.67 4.36 -18.77
N THR A 69 -14.49 3.24 -19.39
CA THR A 69 -14.25 1.95 -18.72
C THR A 69 -12.99 2.10 -17.87
N GLY A 70 -13.12 2.22 -16.55
CA GLY A 70 -11.93 2.33 -15.73
C GLY A 70 -12.06 3.01 -14.37
N ILE A 71 -13.19 3.66 -14.06
CA ILE A 71 -13.39 4.23 -12.71
C ILE A 71 -13.57 3.08 -11.71
N GLY A 72 -12.67 3.04 -10.70
CA GLY A 72 -12.66 2.00 -9.67
C GLY A 72 -11.64 0.89 -9.91
N MET A 73 -10.78 1.00 -10.94
CA MET A 73 -9.60 0.16 -11.16
C MET A 73 -8.35 0.85 -10.62
N ASP A 74 -7.32 0.08 -10.30
CA ASP A 74 -6.05 0.60 -9.76
C ASP A 74 -5.31 1.45 -10.82
N ALA A 75 -5.40 1.09 -12.10
CA ALA A 75 -4.82 1.86 -13.20
C ALA A 75 -5.87 2.34 -14.21
N SER A 76 -5.58 3.45 -14.87
CA SER A 76 -6.36 3.96 -16.00
C SER A 76 -6.06 3.13 -17.24
N VAL A 77 -7.10 2.64 -17.91
CA VAL A 77 -6.99 1.90 -19.19
C VAL A 77 -7.69 2.69 -20.29
N THR A 78 -6.91 3.24 -21.21
CA THR A 78 -7.41 4.07 -22.30
C THR A 78 -7.13 3.40 -23.65
N PRO A 79 -8.15 2.97 -24.40
CA PRO A 79 -7.94 2.43 -25.75
C PRO A 79 -7.25 3.45 -26.66
N LEU A 80 -6.22 3.03 -27.37
CA LEU A 80 -5.55 3.84 -28.36
C LEU A 80 -6.39 3.93 -29.64
N ARG A 81 -6.29 5.06 -30.33
CA ARG A 81 -7.07 5.32 -31.55
C ARG A 81 -6.74 4.34 -32.68
N HIS A 82 -5.58 3.73 -32.67
CA HIS A 82 -5.07 2.84 -33.69
C HIS A 82 -4.50 1.57 -33.09
N GLY A 83 -4.61 0.45 -33.82
CA GLY A 83 -3.90 -0.79 -33.51
C GLY A 83 -4.54 -1.71 -32.46
N GLY A 84 -5.70 -1.37 -31.89
CA GLY A 84 -6.36 -2.23 -30.86
C GLY A 84 -5.61 -2.37 -29.56
N LEU A 85 -4.64 -1.48 -29.29
CA LEU A 85 -3.85 -1.42 -28.06
C LEU A 85 -4.50 -0.50 -27.03
N SER A 86 -4.12 -0.65 -25.78
CA SER A 86 -4.53 0.22 -24.67
C SER A 86 -3.32 0.85 -23.99
N LEU A 87 -3.43 2.13 -23.66
CA LEU A 87 -2.53 2.80 -22.74
C LEU A 87 -2.99 2.46 -21.32
N VAL A 88 -2.11 1.87 -20.53
CA VAL A 88 -2.31 1.62 -19.10
C VAL A 88 -1.39 2.54 -18.31
N GLN A 89 -1.96 3.33 -17.41
CA GLN A 89 -1.22 4.37 -16.71
C GLN A 89 -1.73 4.53 -15.28
N THR A 90 -0.80 4.79 -14.36
CA THR A 90 -1.10 5.15 -12.98
C THR A 90 -0.25 6.31 -12.50
N THR A 91 -0.72 7.00 -11.47
CA THR A 91 0.01 8.05 -10.75
C THR A 91 -0.22 7.87 -9.27
N ASP A 92 0.85 7.81 -8.51
CA ASP A 92 0.79 7.74 -7.06
C ASP A 92 1.93 8.54 -6.42
N PHE A 93 1.67 9.17 -5.26
CA PHE A 93 2.67 9.87 -4.47
C PHE A 93 2.22 9.98 -3.01
N PHE A 94 3.16 10.02 -2.09
CA PHE A 94 2.90 10.05 -0.66
C PHE A 94 4.02 10.74 0.11
N TYR A 95 3.83 10.93 1.41
CA TYR A 95 4.85 11.45 2.31
C TYR A 95 5.88 10.37 2.67
N PRO A 96 7.15 10.74 2.92
CA PRO A 96 8.15 9.80 3.41
C PRO A 96 7.69 9.08 4.67
N LEU A 97 7.91 7.76 4.72
CA LEU A 97 7.46 6.90 5.81
C LEU A 97 8.61 6.34 6.64
N VAL A 98 9.80 6.20 6.03
CA VAL A 98 10.95 5.57 6.65
C VAL A 98 12.12 6.56 6.76
N ASP A 99 13.04 6.29 7.70
CA ASP A 99 14.16 7.20 7.96
C ASP A 99 15.24 7.15 6.87
N ASP A 100 15.36 6.01 6.17
CA ASP A 100 16.34 5.83 5.12
C ASP A 100 15.86 6.41 3.78
N PRO A 101 16.51 7.46 3.26
CA PRO A 101 16.10 8.10 2.01
C PRO A 101 16.26 7.21 0.77
N TYR A 102 17.22 6.28 0.76
CA TYR A 102 17.35 5.33 -0.34
C TYR A 102 16.17 4.36 -0.36
N MET A 103 15.80 3.81 0.81
CA MET A 103 14.62 2.94 0.94
C MET A 103 13.33 3.68 0.63
N MET A 104 13.20 4.96 0.99
CA MET A 104 12.07 5.79 0.57
C MET A 104 11.90 5.80 -0.95
N GLY A 105 13.00 5.96 -1.68
CA GLY A 105 13.01 5.91 -3.13
C GLY A 105 12.53 4.56 -3.67
N LYS A 106 13.06 3.46 -3.12
CA LYS A 106 12.66 2.10 -3.51
C LYS A 106 11.16 1.85 -3.25
N ILE A 107 10.70 2.22 -2.07
CA ILE A 107 9.29 2.05 -1.68
C ILE A 107 8.37 2.85 -2.61
N ALA A 108 8.74 4.10 -2.91
CA ALA A 108 7.93 4.94 -3.78
C ALA A 108 7.81 4.35 -5.19
N CYS A 109 8.90 3.88 -5.79
CA CYS A 109 8.87 3.23 -7.09
C CYS A 109 8.03 1.95 -7.07
N SER A 110 8.20 1.11 -6.05
CA SER A 110 7.45 -0.12 -5.89
C SER A 110 5.94 0.13 -5.73
N ASN A 111 5.57 1.19 -5.01
CA ASN A 111 4.18 1.59 -4.83
C ASN A 111 3.55 2.09 -6.14
N VAL A 112 4.25 2.94 -6.89
CA VAL A 112 3.76 3.43 -8.20
C VAL A 112 3.54 2.28 -9.19
N LEU A 113 4.45 1.30 -9.24
CA LEU A 113 4.33 0.14 -10.12
C LEU A 113 3.24 -0.84 -9.67
N SER A 114 2.85 -0.79 -8.40
CA SER A 114 1.92 -1.77 -7.80
C SER A 114 0.54 -1.76 -8.45
N ASP A 115 0.03 -0.59 -8.84
CA ASP A 115 -1.24 -0.46 -9.55
C ASP A 115 -1.24 -1.19 -10.91
N LEU A 116 -0.13 -1.10 -11.66
CA LEU A 116 0.03 -1.88 -12.89
C LEU A 116 0.00 -3.38 -12.59
N TYR A 117 0.72 -3.79 -11.55
CA TYR A 117 0.77 -5.19 -11.12
C TYR A 117 -0.58 -5.71 -10.63
N ALA A 118 -1.40 -4.88 -9.99
CA ALA A 118 -2.78 -5.22 -9.60
C ALA A 118 -3.66 -5.53 -10.81
N MET A 119 -3.40 -4.88 -11.94
CA MET A 119 -4.04 -5.18 -13.22
C MET A 119 -3.40 -6.36 -13.98
N GLY A 120 -2.44 -7.08 -13.38
CA GLY A 120 -1.73 -8.16 -14.06
C GLY A 120 -0.68 -7.70 -15.07
N VAL A 121 -0.47 -6.40 -15.22
CA VAL A 121 0.53 -5.83 -16.13
C VAL A 121 1.92 -5.99 -15.52
N THR A 122 2.83 -6.70 -16.18
CA THR A 122 4.15 -7.05 -15.64
C THR A 122 5.29 -6.22 -16.21
N GLU A 123 5.03 -5.55 -17.33
CA GLU A 123 6.01 -4.71 -18.01
C GLU A 123 5.58 -3.23 -17.92
N CYS A 124 6.53 -2.35 -17.72
CA CYS A 124 6.31 -0.92 -17.70
C CYS A 124 7.26 -0.26 -18.71
N ASP A 125 6.71 0.44 -19.70
CA ASP A 125 7.53 1.04 -20.76
C ASP A 125 8.36 2.20 -20.24
N ASN A 126 7.79 3.03 -19.34
CA ASN A 126 8.52 4.11 -18.74
C ASN A 126 7.92 4.57 -17.39
N MET A 127 8.76 5.25 -16.60
CA MET A 127 8.35 5.95 -15.39
C MET A 127 8.77 7.40 -15.43
N LEU A 128 7.95 8.24 -14.78
CA LEU A 128 8.28 9.63 -14.44
C LEU A 128 8.32 9.74 -12.92
N MET A 129 9.37 10.34 -12.35
CA MET A 129 9.48 10.55 -10.92
C MET A 129 8.87 11.91 -10.52
N LEU A 130 8.07 11.94 -9.47
CA LEU A 130 7.52 13.15 -8.86
C LEU A 130 8.16 13.34 -7.48
N LEU A 131 8.79 14.49 -7.25
CA LEU A 131 9.50 14.77 -6.01
C LEU A 131 9.19 16.18 -5.48
N GLY A 132 8.57 16.24 -4.31
CA GLY A 132 8.47 17.45 -3.52
C GLY A 132 9.64 17.52 -2.54
N VAL A 133 10.43 18.59 -2.58
CA VAL A 133 11.56 18.81 -1.67
C VAL A 133 11.18 19.86 -0.64
N SER A 134 11.28 19.52 0.65
CA SER A 134 10.89 20.43 1.72
C SER A 134 11.81 21.64 1.82
N THR A 135 11.19 22.85 1.91
CA THR A 135 11.90 24.09 2.21
C THR A 135 12.54 24.10 3.60
N LYS A 136 12.13 23.18 4.49
CA LYS A 136 12.70 23.04 5.84
C LYS A 136 14.03 22.27 5.85
N MET A 137 14.37 21.58 4.76
CA MET A 137 15.68 20.92 4.63
C MET A 137 16.77 21.97 4.45
N THR A 138 17.85 21.84 5.19
CA THR A 138 19.08 22.59 4.93
C THR A 138 19.69 22.19 3.59
N GLU A 139 20.55 23.02 3.04
CA GLU A 139 21.26 22.71 1.79
C GLU A 139 22.04 21.38 1.89
N LYS A 140 22.77 21.18 3.00
CA LYS A 140 23.53 19.95 3.27
C LYS A 140 22.65 18.69 3.33
N GLU A 141 21.47 18.80 3.94
CA GLU A 141 20.50 17.69 3.98
C GLU A 141 19.95 17.39 2.58
N ARG A 142 19.62 18.42 1.80
CA ARG A 142 19.15 18.24 0.43
C ARG A 142 20.20 17.56 -0.45
N ASP A 143 21.46 17.95 -0.33
CA ASP A 143 22.57 17.40 -1.12
C ASP A 143 22.82 15.91 -0.86
N VAL A 144 22.40 15.40 0.29
CA VAL A 144 22.51 13.99 0.65
C VAL A 144 21.21 13.23 0.42
N VAL A 145 20.08 13.75 0.95
CA VAL A 145 18.80 13.05 0.97
C VAL A 145 18.21 12.91 -0.42
N VAL A 146 18.18 13.99 -1.21
CA VAL A 146 17.56 13.98 -2.54
C VAL A 146 18.23 13.00 -3.51
N PRO A 147 19.56 12.98 -3.65
CA PRO A 147 20.24 12.00 -4.50
C PRO A 147 20.00 10.54 -4.06
N LEU A 148 19.93 10.27 -2.75
CA LEU A 148 19.65 8.93 -2.24
C LEU A 148 18.22 8.47 -2.58
N ILE A 149 17.23 9.34 -2.41
CA ILE A 149 15.84 9.07 -2.82
C ILE A 149 15.79 8.76 -4.33
N MET A 150 16.38 9.61 -5.15
CA MET A 150 16.40 9.43 -6.61
C MET A 150 17.09 8.13 -7.01
N ARG A 151 18.19 7.78 -6.34
CA ARG A 151 18.91 6.54 -6.55
C ARG A 151 18.06 5.31 -6.20
N GLY A 152 17.42 5.32 -5.03
CA GLY A 152 16.56 4.22 -4.61
C GLY A 152 15.39 4.00 -5.58
N PHE A 153 14.75 5.08 -6.02
CA PHE A 153 13.69 5.03 -7.02
C PHE A 153 14.17 4.45 -8.36
N LYS A 154 15.32 4.94 -8.85
CA LYS A 154 15.94 4.43 -10.07
C LYS A 154 16.30 2.95 -9.97
N ASP A 155 16.92 2.53 -8.87
CA ASP A 155 17.38 1.14 -8.71
C ASP A 155 16.19 0.18 -8.67
N ALA A 156 15.06 0.57 -8.04
CA ALA A 156 13.83 -0.21 -8.08
C ALA A 156 13.19 -0.25 -9.48
N ALA A 157 13.24 0.85 -10.23
CA ALA A 157 12.77 0.86 -11.63
C ALA A 157 13.61 -0.10 -12.51
N VAL A 158 14.91 -0.11 -12.35
CA VAL A 158 15.81 -1.05 -13.06
C VAL A 158 15.53 -2.50 -12.65
N GLU A 159 15.30 -2.77 -11.36
CA GLU A 159 14.89 -4.10 -10.86
C GLU A 159 13.55 -4.54 -11.49
N ALA A 160 12.62 -3.61 -11.68
CA ALA A 160 11.35 -3.83 -12.37
C ALA A 160 11.48 -4.01 -13.89
N GLY A 161 12.66 -3.80 -14.47
CA GLY A 161 12.90 -3.89 -15.91
C GLY A 161 12.47 -2.64 -16.69
N THR A 162 12.29 -1.50 -16.03
CA THR A 162 11.90 -0.22 -16.63
C THR A 162 12.95 0.87 -16.35
N ASN A 163 12.70 2.08 -16.84
CA ASN A 163 13.57 3.23 -16.65
C ASN A 163 12.78 4.48 -16.26
N VAL A 164 13.41 5.30 -15.44
CA VAL A 164 12.93 6.66 -15.17
C VAL A 164 13.42 7.58 -16.29
N THR A 165 12.48 8.04 -17.12
CA THR A 165 12.82 8.85 -18.32
C THR A 165 12.62 10.34 -18.10
N GLY A 166 12.05 10.75 -16.98
CA GLY A 166 11.78 12.14 -16.65
C GLY A 166 11.05 12.29 -15.33
N GLY A 167 10.37 13.40 -15.17
CA GLY A 167 9.60 13.69 -13.97
C GLY A 167 9.60 15.17 -13.62
N GLN A 168 9.26 15.48 -12.38
CA GLN A 168 9.23 16.85 -11.87
C GLN A 168 9.73 16.92 -10.44
N THR A 169 10.55 17.91 -10.13
CA THR A 169 10.93 18.25 -8.77
C THR A 169 10.41 19.64 -8.41
N VAL A 170 9.72 19.74 -7.30
CA VAL A 170 9.15 21.01 -6.80
C VAL A 170 9.60 21.25 -5.37
N VAL A 171 10.00 22.49 -5.07
CA VAL A 171 10.29 22.92 -3.70
C VAL A 171 8.99 23.41 -3.06
N ASN A 172 8.63 22.84 -1.92
CA ASN A 172 7.41 23.17 -1.17
C ASN A 172 7.58 22.88 0.34
N PRO A 173 6.63 23.20 1.22
CA PRO A 173 6.81 23.00 2.66
C PRO A 173 7.01 21.55 3.10
N TRP A 174 6.58 20.55 2.31
CA TRP A 174 6.63 19.13 2.65
C TRP A 174 7.50 18.35 1.66
N CYS A 175 8.06 17.23 2.13
CA CYS A 175 8.64 16.26 1.24
C CYS A 175 7.53 15.30 0.76
N THR A 176 7.41 15.12 -0.55
CA THR A 176 6.52 14.13 -1.17
C THR A 176 7.28 13.38 -2.24
N ILE A 177 6.96 12.11 -2.43
CA ILE A 177 7.68 11.23 -3.36
C ILE A 177 6.70 10.29 -4.03
N GLY A 178 6.87 10.11 -5.32
CA GLY A 178 6.06 9.21 -6.13
C GLY A 178 6.42 9.28 -7.59
N GLY A 179 5.46 8.95 -8.45
CA GLY A 179 5.70 8.95 -9.88
C GLY A 179 4.49 8.60 -10.71
N VAL A 180 4.75 8.44 -11.99
CA VAL A 180 3.81 7.95 -12.99
C VAL A 180 4.44 6.72 -13.63
N ALA A 181 3.67 5.64 -13.77
CA ALA A 181 4.06 4.47 -14.54
C ALA A 181 3.14 4.33 -15.76
N THR A 182 3.73 4.06 -16.91
CA THR A 182 3.02 4.04 -18.18
C THR A 182 3.48 2.85 -19.01
N THR A 183 2.50 2.15 -19.61
CA THR A 183 2.78 1.08 -20.57
C THR A 183 1.68 0.96 -21.60
N ILE A 184 2.00 0.35 -22.74
CA ILE A 184 1.05 0.03 -23.82
C ILE A 184 0.85 -1.48 -23.84
N CYS A 185 -0.40 -1.91 -23.68
CA CYS A 185 -0.78 -3.31 -23.58
C CYS A 185 -1.71 -3.74 -24.70
N GLN A 186 -1.62 -5.00 -25.07
CA GLN A 186 -2.69 -5.72 -25.75
C GLN A 186 -3.82 -6.08 -24.76
N PRO A 187 -5.05 -6.33 -25.21
CA PRO A 187 -6.17 -6.65 -24.32
C PRO A 187 -5.98 -7.91 -23.45
N ASN A 188 -5.08 -8.82 -23.85
CA ASN A 188 -4.75 -10.04 -23.10
C ASN A 188 -3.57 -9.88 -22.14
N GLU A 189 -2.94 -8.71 -22.08
CA GLU A 189 -1.79 -8.44 -21.21
C GLU A 189 -2.20 -7.81 -19.87
N TYR A 190 -3.48 -7.46 -19.70
CA TYR A 190 -4.03 -6.99 -18.45
C TYR A 190 -5.31 -7.73 -18.05
N ILE A 191 -5.58 -7.78 -16.75
CA ILE A 191 -6.74 -8.42 -16.16
C ILE A 191 -7.69 -7.34 -15.65
N VAL A 192 -8.91 -7.33 -16.19
CA VAL A 192 -9.97 -6.46 -15.67
C VAL A 192 -10.48 -7.06 -14.36
N PRO A 193 -10.48 -6.31 -13.23
CA PRO A 193 -10.72 -6.87 -11.91
C PRO A 193 -12.22 -7.03 -11.58
N ASP A 194 -13.02 -7.54 -12.49
CA ASP A 194 -14.49 -7.57 -12.38
C ASP A 194 -15.12 -8.96 -12.57
N ASN A 195 -14.31 -10.02 -12.61
CA ASN A 195 -14.74 -11.37 -12.99
C ASN A 195 -14.70 -12.40 -11.84
N ALA A 196 -14.65 -11.96 -10.58
CA ALA A 196 -14.71 -12.88 -9.45
C ALA A 196 -16.01 -13.70 -9.46
N VAL A 197 -15.90 -14.97 -9.13
CA VAL A 197 -17.03 -15.92 -9.09
C VAL A 197 -17.16 -16.55 -7.71
N VAL A 198 -18.40 -17.03 -7.42
CA VAL A 198 -18.66 -17.79 -6.19
C VAL A 198 -17.78 -19.03 -6.15
N GLY A 199 -17.08 -19.24 -5.05
CA GLY A 199 -16.14 -20.36 -4.86
C GLY A 199 -14.69 -19.97 -5.04
N ASP A 200 -14.38 -18.81 -5.59
CA ASP A 200 -13.03 -18.25 -5.55
C ASP A 200 -12.54 -18.07 -4.11
N VAL A 201 -11.23 -18.04 -3.96
CA VAL A 201 -10.59 -17.67 -2.70
C VAL A 201 -9.83 -16.35 -2.85
N LEU A 202 -9.68 -15.65 -1.73
CA LEU A 202 -8.91 -14.42 -1.64
C LEU A 202 -7.49 -14.73 -1.19
N VAL A 203 -6.51 -14.34 -1.98
CA VAL A 203 -5.09 -14.48 -1.66
C VAL A 203 -4.47 -13.11 -1.42
N LEU A 204 -3.68 -12.97 -0.34
CA LEU A 204 -2.91 -11.77 -0.04
C LEU A 204 -1.41 -12.09 -0.14
N THR A 205 -0.64 -11.25 -0.84
CA THR A 205 0.75 -11.54 -1.21
C THR A 205 1.81 -10.90 -0.32
N LYS A 206 1.43 -9.96 0.54
CA LYS A 206 2.31 -9.33 1.55
C LYS A 206 1.58 -9.25 2.89
N PRO A 207 2.30 -9.24 4.04
CA PRO A 207 1.67 -9.08 5.34
C PRO A 207 1.15 -7.68 5.55
N LEU A 208 0.17 -7.55 6.46
CA LEU A 208 -0.40 -6.30 6.96
C LEU A 208 0.38 -5.75 8.15
N GLY A 209 0.19 -4.47 8.46
CA GLY A 209 0.72 -3.82 9.65
C GLY A 209 1.93 -2.94 9.40
N THR A 210 2.19 -2.54 8.15
CA THR A 210 3.29 -1.61 7.81
C THR A 210 3.12 -0.26 8.50
N GLN A 211 1.90 0.31 8.53
CA GLN A 211 1.62 1.55 9.24
C GLN A 211 1.92 1.42 10.74
N VAL A 212 1.49 0.32 11.36
CA VAL A 212 1.72 0.10 12.80
C VAL A 212 3.20 -0.03 13.10
N ALA A 213 3.95 -0.78 12.27
CA ALA A 213 5.38 -0.98 12.45
C ALA A 213 6.18 0.32 12.30
N VAL A 214 5.86 1.13 11.29
CA VAL A 214 6.50 2.43 11.05
C VAL A 214 6.22 3.41 12.19
N ASN A 215 4.95 3.54 12.60
CA ASN A 215 4.60 4.44 13.70
C ASN A 215 5.18 3.96 15.04
N ALA A 216 5.16 2.65 15.31
CA ALA A 216 5.78 2.11 16.52
C ALA A 216 7.29 2.41 16.57
N HIS A 217 8.00 2.32 15.44
CA HIS A 217 9.40 2.70 15.35
C HIS A 217 9.64 4.19 15.63
N GLN A 218 8.75 5.06 15.17
CA GLN A 218 8.87 6.51 15.37
C GLN A 218 8.50 6.95 16.79
N TRP A 219 7.59 6.26 17.46
CA TRP A 219 7.01 6.71 18.74
C TRP A 219 7.61 6.04 19.96
N LEU A 220 8.21 4.85 19.82
CA LEU A 220 8.73 4.07 20.94
C LEU A 220 10.26 4.09 20.96
N ASP A 221 10.85 4.09 22.15
CA ASP A 221 12.25 3.67 22.32
C ASP A 221 12.36 2.19 21.92
N ILE A 222 13.23 1.91 20.95
CA ILE A 222 13.12 0.79 20.03
C ILE A 222 13.56 -0.55 20.67
N PRO A 223 12.63 -1.35 21.26
CA PRO A 223 12.92 -2.73 21.57
C PRO A 223 13.23 -3.53 20.29
N GLU A 224 14.01 -4.60 20.43
CA GLU A 224 14.44 -5.44 19.30
C GLU A 224 13.30 -5.91 18.40
N HIS A 225 12.15 -6.26 18.98
CA HIS A 225 11.01 -6.72 18.20
C HIS A 225 10.34 -5.61 17.37
N ILE A 226 10.39 -4.34 17.80
CA ILE A 226 9.92 -3.20 17.02
C ILE A 226 10.87 -2.93 15.85
N ARG A 227 12.19 -2.98 16.12
CA ARG A 227 13.20 -2.83 15.06
C ARG A 227 13.04 -3.92 13.98
N LYS A 228 12.87 -5.18 14.37
CA LYS A 228 12.62 -6.29 13.44
C LYS A 228 11.31 -6.09 12.66
N ALA A 229 10.24 -5.63 13.30
CA ALA A 229 8.98 -5.34 12.62
C ALA A 229 9.12 -4.21 11.61
N TYR A 230 9.86 -3.15 11.94
CA TYR A 230 10.14 -2.03 11.06
C TYR A 230 10.96 -2.46 9.84
N GLN A 231 12.02 -3.25 10.03
CA GLN A 231 12.81 -3.83 8.94
C GLN A 231 11.94 -4.71 8.04
N ARG A 232 11.09 -5.55 8.62
CA ARG A 232 10.14 -6.36 7.87
C ARG A 232 9.15 -5.53 7.07
N ALA A 233 8.67 -4.41 7.63
CA ALA A 233 7.81 -3.48 6.93
C ALA A 233 8.52 -2.83 5.74
N MET A 234 9.75 -2.32 5.92
CA MET A 234 10.56 -1.73 4.85
C MET A 234 10.81 -2.72 3.71
N ASP A 235 11.26 -3.94 4.03
CA ASP A 235 11.48 -5.00 3.06
C ASP A 235 10.19 -5.33 2.29
N SER A 236 9.07 -5.45 2.99
CA SER A 236 7.78 -5.71 2.38
C SER A 236 7.32 -4.58 1.45
N MET A 237 7.48 -3.32 1.88
CA MET A 237 7.09 -2.15 1.09
C MET A 237 7.97 -1.96 -0.15
N ALA A 238 9.28 -2.22 -0.04
CA ALA A 238 10.22 -2.08 -1.15
C ALA A 238 10.14 -3.21 -2.19
N ARG A 239 9.54 -4.34 -1.83
CA ARG A 239 9.41 -5.50 -2.72
C ARG A 239 8.36 -5.24 -3.80
N LEU A 240 8.73 -5.52 -5.06
CA LEU A 240 7.83 -5.40 -6.20
C LEU A 240 6.74 -6.49 -6.17
N ASN A 241 5.53 -6.16 -6.56
CA ASN A 241 4.43 -7.11 -6.77
C ASN A 241 4.48 -7.81 -8.16
N ARG A 242 5.58 -7.65 -8.91
CA ARG A 242 5.74 -8.12 -10.29
C ARG A 242 5.56 -9.62 -10.46
N THR A 243 6.19 -10.42 -9.59
CA THR A 243 6.06 -11.89 -9.64
C THR A 243 4.62 -12.31 -9.34
N ALA A 244 3.98 -11.67 -8.37
CA ALA A 244 2.58 -11.90 -8.06
C ALA A 244 1.68 -11.64 -9.28
N ALA A 245 1.88 -10.52 -9.96
CA ALA A 245 1.16 -10.16 -11.19
C ALA A 245 1.36 -11.20 -12.32
N ARG A 246 2.61 -11.60 -12.57
CA ARG A 246 2.92 -12.61 -13.58
C ARG A 246 2.23 -13.95 -13.30
N LEU A 247 2.19 -14.36 -12.04
CA LEU A 247 1.53 -15.60 -11.64
C LEU A 247 0.01 -15.48 -11.70
N MET A 248 -0.59 -14.29 -11.63
CA MET A 248 -2.02 -14.12 -11.84
C MET A 248 -2.47 -14.65 -13.19
N HIS A 249 -1.74 -14.38 -14.27
CA HIS A 249 -2.03 -14.93 -15.60
C HIS A 249 -1.89 -16.45 -15.65
N LYS A 250 -0.82 -16.98 -15.06
CA LYS A 250 -0.57 -18.44 -15.03
C LYS A 250 -1.67 -19.21 -14.32
N TYR A 251 -2.24 -18.63 -13.27
CA TYR A 251 -3.24 -19.28 -12.41
C TYR A 251 -4.66 -18.77 -12.63
N ASN A 252 -4.90 -18.08 -13.77
CA ASN A 252 -6.21 -17.61 -14.18
C ASN A 252 -6.92 -16.77 -13.12
N ALA A 253 -6.25 -15.78 -12.53
CA ALA A 253 -6.86 -14.87 -11.57
C ALA A 253 -8.05 -14.14 -12.21
N HIS A 254 -9.13 -13.99 -11.47
CA HIS A 254 -10.37 -13.35 -11.94
C HIS A 254 -10.39 -11.84 -11.67
N GLY A 255 -9.47 -11.35 -10.87
CA GLY A 255 -9.27 -9.95 -10.57
C GLY A 255 -8.39 -9.76 -9.34
N ALA A 256 -7.84 -8.57 -9.19
CA ALA A 256 -7.04 -8.18 -8.05
C ALA A 256 -7.12 -6.67 -7.82
N THR A 257 -6.67 -6.24 -6.66
CA THR A 257 -6.30 -4.86 -6.31
C THR A 257 -5.07 -4.93 -5.43
N ASP A 258 -4.27 -3.90 -5.39
CA ASP A 258 -3.24 -3.79 -4.36
C ASP A 258 -3.83 -3.21 -3.07
N VAL A 259 -3.15 -3.42 -1.94
CA VAL A 259 -3.62 -2.97 -0.63
C VAL A 259 -2.78 -1.79 -0.18
N THR A 260 -3.37 -0.60 -0.13
CA THR A 260 -2.70 0.63 0.24
C THR A 260 -3.48 1.42 1.31
N GLY A 261 -3.71 2.70 1.13
CA GLY A 261 -4.18 3.64 2.14
C GLY A 261 -5.54 3.35 2.79
N PHE A 262 -6.43 2.61 2.10
CA PHE A 262 -7.74 2.22 2.68
C PHE A 262 -7.70 0.97 3.54
N GLY A 263 -6.52 0.35 3.64
CA GLY A 263 -6.38 -0.93 4.30
C GLY A 263 -7.02 -2.09 3.52
N LEU A 264 -6.82 -3.30 4.02
CA LEU A 264 -7.33 -4.51 3.38
C LEU A 264 -8.83 -4.46 3.12
N LEU A 265 -9.62 -4.06 4.12
CA LEU A 265 -11.08 -4.06 4.02
C LEU A 265 -11.58 -3.02 3.03
N GLY A 266 -11.01 -1.81 3.03
CA GLY A 266 -11.41 -0.75 2.11
C GLY A 266 -11.16 -1.12 0.65
N HIS A 267 -9.98 -1.67 0.34
CA HIS A 267 -9.65 -2.15 -1.00
C HIS A 267 -10.52 -3.36 -1.40
N ALA A 268 -10.74 -4.29 -0.47
CA ALA A 268 -11.65 -5.42 -0.71
C ALA A 268 -13.09 -4.97 -1.01
N GLN A 269 -13.59 -3.92 -0.33
CA GLN A 269 -14.92 -3.35 -0.59
C GLN A 269 -15.00 -2.71 -1.97
N THR A 270 -13.97 -1.95 -2.37
CA THR A 270 -13.90 -1.35 -3.71
C THR A 270 -13.87 -2.42 -4.79
N LEU A 271 -13.02 -3.44 -4.61
CA LEU A 271 -12.92 -4.57 -5.53
C LEU A 271 -14.26 -5.34 -5.62
N ALA A 272 -14.92 -5.62 -4.49
CA ALA A 272 -16.21 -6.31 -4.47
C ALA A 272 -17.33 -5.50 -5.15
N LYS A 273 -17.35 -4.18 -4.93
CA LYS A 273 -18.32 -3.26 -5.53
C LYS A 273 -18.26 -3.25 -7.06
N ASN A 274 -17.05 -3.41 -7.60
CA ASN A 274 -16.81 -3.35 -9.04
C ASN A 274 -17.05 -4.69 -9.76
N GLN A 275 -17.42 -5.77 -9.05
CA GLN A 275 -17.67 -7.06 -9.66
C GLN A 275 -18.91 -7.05 -10.55
N LYS A 276 -18.85 -7.73 -11.70
CA LYS A 276 -20.03 -7.97 -12.58
C LYS A 276 -21.01 -8.90 -11.90
N ASN A 277 -20.51 -9.93 -11.23
CA ASN A 277 -21.31 -10.93 -10.52
C ASN A 277 -21.81 -10.41 -9.16
N GLU A 278 -22.90 -10.98 -8.68
CA GLU A 278 -23.42 -10.75 -7.32
C GLU A 278 -22.65 -11.60 -6.31
N VAL A 279 -21.45 -11.14 -5.98
CA VAL A 279 -20.54 -11.79 -5.03
C VAL A 279 -20.23 -10.88 -3.86
N SER A 280 -19.83 -11.47 -2.74
CA SER A 280 -19.30 -10.78 -1.57
C SER A 280 -18.02 -11.45 -1.10
N PHE A 281 -17.12 -10.67 -0.53
CA PHE A 281 -15.83 -11.13 -0.04
C PHE A 281 -15.85 -11.28 1.47
N VAL A 282 -15.44 -12.45 1.95
CA VAL A 282 -15.38 -12.76 3.38
C VAL A 282 -13.98 -13.10 3.78
N ILE A 283 -13.38 -12.25 4.62
CA ILE A 283 -11.99 -12.36 5.06
C ILE A 283 -11.97 -13.03 6.44
N HIS A 284 -11.22 -14.13 6.58
CA HIS A 284 -11.12 -14.96 7.78
C HIS A 284 -9.77 -14.86 8.45
N ASN A 285 -8.70 -14.64 7.66
CA ASN A 285 -7.32 -14.65 8.13
C ASN A 285 -6.67 -13.29 7.87
N LEU A 286 -5.84 -12.85 8.82
CA LEU A 286 -5.05 -11.63 8.70
C LEU A 286 -3.57 -11.98 8.94
N PRO A 287 -2.76 -12.12 7.87
CA PRO A 287 -1.32 -12.21 8.01
C PRO A 287 -0.77 -10.85 8.42
N VAL A 288 -0.24 -10.74 9.62
CA VAL A 288 0.21 -9.48 10.23
C VAL A 288 1.68 -9.59 10.61
N ILE A 289 2.46 -8.55 10.37
CA ILE A 289 3.85 -8.45 10.84
C ILE A 289 3.90 -8.77 12.33
N ALA A 290 4.81 -9.66 12.72
CA ALA A 290 4.89 -10.20 14.07
C ALA A 290 4.89 -9.10 15.14
N LYS A 291 4.11 -9.30 16.20
CA LYS A 291 3.86 -8.37 17.32
C LYS A 291 3.02 -7.12 16.97
N MET A 292 2.79 -6.80 15.71
CA MET A 292 2.04 -5.57 15.37
C MET A 292 0.56 -5.64 15.75
N ALA A 293 -0.03 -6.83 15.79
CA ALA A 293 -1.38 -7.01 16.34
C ALA A 293 -1.47 -6.65 17.85
N ALA A 294 -0.46 -7.01 18.63
CA ALA A 294 -0.37 -6.65 20.05
C ALA A 294 -0.13 -5.15 20.23
N VAL A 295 0.77 -4.57 19.44
CA VAL A 295 1.05 -3.12 19.46
C VAL A 295 -0.21 -2.33 19.09
N ALA A 296 -0.93 -2.70 18.04
CA ALA A 296 -2.18 -2.05 17.64
C ALA A 296 -3.23 -2.07 18.75
N LYS A 297 -3.39 -3.21 19.46
CA LYS A 297 -4.29 -3.32 20.62
C LYS A 297 -3.85 -2.41 21.79
N ALA A 298 -2.56 -2.41 22.10
CA ALA A 298 -2.01 -1.59 23.18
C ALA A 298 -2.17 -0.08 22.90
N CYS A 299 -2.16 0.34 21.63
CA CYS A 299 -2.49 1.69 21.20
C CYS A 299 -4.01 1.96 21.12
N GLY A 300 -4.85 1.18 21.81
CA GLY A 300 -6.30 1.37 21.82
C GLY A 300 -7.00 1.11 20.50
N ASN A 301 -6.41 0.27 19.64
CA ASN A 301 -6.88 -0.03 18.28
C ASN A 301 -6.98 1.19 17.35
N MET A 302 -6.22 2.27 17.60
CA MET A 302 -6.27 3.51 16.81
C MET A 302 -6.03 3.29 15.31
N PHE A 303 -5.32 2.20 14.94
CA PHE A 303 -5.05 1.85 13.55
C PHE A 303 -6.13 0.96 12.92
N HIS A 304 -7.06 0.43 13.71
CA HIS A 304 -8.07 -0.54 13.26
C HIS A 304 -7.51 -1.72 12.44
N LEU A 305 -6.29 -2.19 12.80
CA LEU A 305 -5.57 -3.24 12.06
C LEU A 305 -6.36 -4.55 11.99
N LEU A 306 -6.94 -4.98 13.12
CA LEU A 306 -7.68 -6.24 13.20
C LEU A 306 -9.07 -6.17 12.54
N GLN A 307 -9.55 -4.98 12.25
CA GLN A 307 -10.74 -4.74 11.45
C GLN A 307 -10.43 -4.66 9.94
N GLY A 308 -9.14 -4.67 9.58
CA GLY A 308 -8.68 -4.58 8.21
C GLY A 308 -8.59 -3.16 7.64
N ASN A 309 -8.70 -2.12 8.48
CA ASN A 309 -8.71 -0.72 8.04
C ASN A 309 -7.36 0.01 8.22
N ALA A 310 -6.34 -0.64 8.80
CA ALA A 310 -5.01 -0.03 8.88
C ALA A 310 -4.47 0.24 7.47
N ALA A 311 -4.00 1.46 7.24
CA ALA A 311 -3.38 1.81 5.98
C ALA A 311 -2.10 0.98 5.75
N GLU A 312 -1.87 0.61 4.51
CA GLU A 312 -0.62 0.01 4.05
C GLU A 312 0.02 0.92 3.02
N THR A 313 1.32 0.83 2.85
CA THR A 313 2.06 1.47 1.76
C THR A 313 2.77 0.41 0.97
N SER A 314 2.65 0.44 -0.34
CA SER A 314 3.19 -0.58 -1.24
C SER A 314 2.88 -2.00 -0.72
N GLY A 315 1.63 -2.22 -0.35
CA GLY A 315 1.14 -3.48 0.20
C GLY A 315 1.11 -4.59 -0.84
N GLY A 316 0.59 -5.75 -0.42
CA GLY A 316 0.44 -6.90 -1.31
C GLY A 316 -0.77 -6.79 -2.22
N LEU A 317 -0.82 -7.65 -3.23
CA LEU A 317 -2.01 -7.84 -4.04
C LEU A 317 -3.04 -8.68 -3.26
N LEU A 318 -4.29 -8.23 -3.30
CA LEU A 318 -5.46 -8.99 -2.91
C LEU A 318 -6.07 -9.57 -4.19
N ILE A 319 -6.02 -10.88 -4.35
CA ILE A 319 -6.31 -11.56 -5.61
C ILE A 319 -7.48 -12.53 -5.44
N CYS A 320 -8.44 -12.48 -6.36
CA CYS A 320 -9.49 -13.48 -6.51
C CYS A 320 -8.99 -14.61 -7.42
N LEU A 321 -8.80 -15.80 -6.86
CA LEU A 321 -8.26 -16.97 -7.55
C LEU A 321 -9.22 -18.15 -7.51
N PRO A 322 -9.32 -18.96 -8.58
CA PRO A 322 -9.96 -20.26 -8.52
C PRO A 322 -9.38 -21.09 -7.36
N ARG A 323 -10.27 -21.66 -6.56
CA ARG A 323 -9.90 -22.33 -5.30
C ARG A 323 -8.82 -23.43 -5.50
N GLU A 324 -8.93 -24.18 -6.59
CA GLU A 324 -7.99 -25.27 -6.95
C GLU A 324 -6.61 -24.75 -7.36
N GLN A 325 -6.50 -23.49 -7.78
CA GLN A 325 -5.24 -22.87 -8.22
C GLN A 325 -4.48 -22.17 -7.09
N ALA A 326 -5.19 -21.72 -6.06
CA ALA A 326 -4.65 -20.84 -5.05
C ALA A 326 -3.46 -21.41 -4.26
N ALA A 327 -3.51 -22.70 -3.90
CA ALA A 327 -2.40 -23.35 -3.17
C ALA A 327 -1.14 -23.45 -4.04
N ALA A 328 -1.29 -23.74 -5.32
CA ALA A 328 -0.18 -23.81 -6.27
C ALA A 328 0.40 -22.41 -6.53
N TYR A 329 -0.45 -21.39 -6.64
CA TYR A 329 -0.06 -19.98 -6.74
C TYR A 329 0.81 -19.56 -5.55
N CYS A 330 0.36 -19.84 -4.31
CA CYS A 330 1.11 -19.49 -3.10
C CYS A 330 2.48 -20.19 -3.04
N LYS A 331 2.56 -21.47 -3.42
CA LYS A 331 3.82 -22.21 -3.48
C LYS A 331 4.77 -21.65 -4.53
N ASP A 332 4.27 -21.24 -5.68
CA ASP A 332 5.09 -20.67 -6.74
C ASP A 332 5.66 -19.30 -6.34
N ILE A 333 4.89 -18.45 -5.64
CA ILE A 333 5.41 -17.20 -5.06
C ILE A 333 6.54 -17.50 -4.08
N GLU A 334 6.31 -18.40 -3.13
CA GLU A 334 7.31 -18.76 -2.14
C GLU A 334 8.59 -19.33 -2.77
N LYS A 335 8.45 -20.16 -3.81
CA LYS A 335 9.57 -20.70 -4.55
C LYS A 335 10.39 -19.63 -5.30
N GLN A 336 9.74 -18.61 -5.88
CA GLN A 336 10.39 -17.61 -6.72
C GLN A 336 10.96 -16.45 -5.92
N GLU A 337 10.27 -16.00 -4.89
CA GLU A 337 10.64 -14.82 -4.08
C GLU A 337 11.16 -15.18 -2.69
N GLY A 338 10.91 -16.42 -2.24
CA GLY A 338 11.20 -16.84 -0.87
C GLY A 338 10.29 -16.19 0.19
N TYR A 339 9.19 -15.58 -0.21
CA TYR A 339 8.19 -14.97 0.66
C TYR A 339 6.85 -15.69 0.55
N GLN A 340 6.18 -15.86 1.67
CA GLN A 340 4.86 -16.47 1.72
C GLN A 340 3.77 -15.55 1.20
N SER A 341 2.72 -16.13 0.67
CA SER A 341 1.41 -15.54 0.46
C SER A 341 0.34 -16.42 1.11
N TRP A 342 -0.82 -15.87 1.38
CA TRP A 342 -1.82 -16.51 2.24
C TRP A 342 -3.20 -16.50 1.60
N ILE A 343 -3.90 -17.62 1.68
CA ILE A 343 -5.33 -17.66 1.44
C ILE A 343 -6.00 -17.04 2.67
N ILE A 344 -6.64 -15.89 2.49
CA ILE A 344 -7.17 -15.10 3.60
C ILE A 344 -8.69 -15.10 3.67
N GLY A 345 -9.37 -15.53 2.62
CA GLY A 345 -10.83 -15.45 2.56
C GLY A 345 -11.42 -16.22 1.40
N ILE A 346 -12.71 -16.05 1.23
CA ILE A 346 -13.51 -16.69 0.18
C ILE A 346 -14.41 -15.67 -0.52
N VAL A 347 -14.82 -16.00 -1.73
CA VAL A 347 -15.86 -15.31 -2.49
C VAL A 347 -17.14 -16.10 -2.41
N GLU A 348 -18.18 -15.52 -1.83
CA GLU A 348 -19.50 -16.12 -1.69
C GLU A 348 -20.55 -15.37 -2.52
N LYS A 349 -21.74 -15.94 -2.70
CA LYS A 349 -22.87 -15.23 -3.28
C LYS A 349 -23.26 -14.07 -2.35
N GLY A 350 -23.41 -12.87 -2.91
CA GLY A 350 -23.67 -11.69 -2.08
C GLY A 350 -24.10 -10.47 -2.88
N ASN A 351 -23.92 -9.31 -2.28
CA ASN A 351 -24.43 -8.03 -2.77
C ASN A 351 -23.29 -7.04 -3.11
N ARG A 352 -22.14 -7.55 -3.54
CA ARG A 352 -20.95 -6.74 -3.88
C ARG A 352 -20.38 -5.97 -2.70
N THR A 353 -20.27 -6.65 -1.55
CA THR A 353 -19.67 -6.11 -0.33
C THR A 353 -18.48 -6.95 0.12
N ALA A 354 -17.67 -6.40 1.02
CA ALA A 354 -16.61 -7.16 1.69
C ALA A 354 -16.74 -7.00 3.21
N ARG A 355 -16.32 -8.01 3.94
CA ARG A 355 -16.25 -7.99 5.40
C ARG A 355 -15.09 -8.81 5.93
N VAL A 356 -14.57 -8.39 7.06
CA VAL A 356 -13.74 -9.23 7.92
C VAL A 356 -14.69 -9.87 8.95
N ILE A 357 -14.52 -11.15 9.25
CA ILE A 357 -15.33 -11.81 10.28
C ILE A 357 -15.01 -11.24 11.69
N ASP A 358 -15.91 -11.40 12.65
CA ASP A 358 -15.75 -10.81 14.00
C ASP A 358 -14.49 -11.26 14.74
N LYS A 359 -14.03 -12.49 14.51
CA LYS A 359 -12.82 -13.06 15.11
C LYS A 359 -11.90 -13.64 14.02
N PRO A 360 -11.21 -12.79 13.25
CA PRO A 360 -10.29 -13.27 12.25
C PRO A 360 -9.09 -13.96 12.89
N ARG A 361 -8.58 -14.99 12.23
CA ARG A 361 -7.34 -15.64 12.65
C ARG A 361 -6.17 -14.74 12.28
N VAL A 362 -5.43 -14.29 13.27
CA VAL A 362 -4.17 -13.57 13.06
C VAL A 362 -3.06 -14.58 12.80
N ILE A 363 -2.33 -14.39 11.71
CA ILE A 363 -1.14 -15.17 11.36
C ILE A 363 0.05 -14.22 11.54
N GLU A 364 0.87 -14.45 12.55
CA GLU A 364 2.06 -13.63 12.76
C GLU A 364 3.14 -13.96 11.74
N VAL A 365 3.66 -12.93 11.06
CA VAL A 365 4.68 -13.04 10.03
C VAL A 365 5.98 -12.44 10.55
N PRO A 366 6.98 -13.26 10.94
CA PRO A 366 8.24 -12.78 11.48
C PRO A 366 9.11 -12.13 10.40
N ALA A 367 10.07 -11.32 10.84
CA ALA A 367 11.19 -10.89 9.99
C ALA A 367 12.02 -12.10 9.58
N LYS A 368 12.61 -12.08 8.39
CA LYS A 368 13.59 -13.09 8.00
C LYS A 368 14.92 -12.82 8.70
N GLU A 369 15.70 -13.87 8.97
CA GLU A 369 17.04 -13.73 9.59
C GLU A 369 17.97 -12.85 8.74
N LYS A 370 17.81 -12.85 7.41
CA LYS A 370 18.56 -11.99 6.48
C LYS A 370 18.09 -10.52 6.43
N ASP A 371 16.93 -10.21 6.94
CA ASP A 371 16.40 -8.83 6.94
C ASP A 371 17.21 -7.89 7.85
N GLY A 372 18.15 -8.42 8.66
CA GLY A 372 19.04 -7.65 9.54
C GLY A 372 20.47 -7.44 9.02
N GLU A 373 20.87 -8.09 7.93
CA GLU A 373 22.23 -7.98 7.37
C GLU A 373 22.38 -6.87 6.31
N LEU A 374 21.32 -6.12 6.03
CA LEU A 374 21.32 -5.08 4.98
C LEU A 374 21.82 -3.70 5.46
N TRP A 375 22.25 -3.57 6.75
CA TRP A 375 22.75 -2.29 7.32
C TRP A 375 23.91 -2.48 8.27
#